data_396d2ad94a0c36102d03746ad174cd2c
#
_entry.id   396d2ad94a0c36102d03746ad174cd2c
#
_cell.length_a   1.000
_cell.length_b   1.000
_cell.length_c   1.000
_cell.angle_alpha   90.00
_cell.angle_beta   90.00
_cell.angle_gamma   90.00
#
_symmetry.space_group_name_H-M   'P 1'
#
loop_
_entity.id
_entity.type
_entity.pdbx_description
1 polymer ?
#
loop_
_entity_poly.entity_id
_entity_poly.type
_entity_poly.pdbx_seq_one_letter_code
_entity_poly.pdbx_strand_id
1 'polypeptide(L)'
;MKLPLALIGDEVLVPCVDGVSRPYVGLDAAASTGALPSVMNRVLEFLPSYSSVHRGAGYKSQISTAQYEDARDAALRFAGREGRDDVAIICRNTTEAINHLVYRLGLLPSDVVVTTVIEHHANLLPWSRVATCRFVECAPDGTFTVADVESALDVSPKPRLLTLSGASNITGWIPPLGEIIEAAHLRGISVVVDGAQLAPHRPLPHNADFVAWSGHKMYAPFGAGVLIGPRSAFSDGDPFLAGGGAVDLVDLNEVVWTAPPEREEAGSPNVVGAVALHAAIEALEEIGWPEIIEHDRRLARALRGGLAAIPGVRVLGPDLASDTLPVATFTVEGVPFALVAARLSAEFGIGVRHGCFCAHPYLIRLLGLSADDVVQFQTNVRHGDRRSMPGAVRASCGINSSEKDVRSLLDALTQIASGPEPPCAYQQDPVSGDYFPDPASGWLVDVRSRGGSCSPG
;
A
#
# COMPACT_ATOMS: atom_id res chain seq x y z
N MET A 1 -15.70 -1.29 18.32
CA MET A 1 -16.60 -0.49 17.42
C MET A 1 -17.21 -1.42 16.38
N LYS A 2 -18.40 -1.10 15.84
CA LYS A 2 -19.07 -1.95 14.85
C LYS A 2 -18.77 -1.44 13.44
N LEU A 3 -18.32 -2.32 12.52
CA LEU A 3 -18.03 -1.99 11.13
C LEU A 3 -19.32 -2.00 10.25
N PRO A 4 -19.40 -1.17 9.19
CA PRO A 4 -18.37 -0.23 8.73
C PRO A 4 -18.28 1.05 9.55
N LEU A 5 -17.09 1.70 9.56
CA LEU A 5 -16.84 3.02 10.13
C LEU A 5 -16.73 4.07 9.04
N ALA A 6 -17.36 5.23 9.23
CA ALA A 6 -17.23 6.34 8.29
C ALA A 6 -15.81 6.95 8.34
N LEU A 7 -15.29 7.30 7.18
CA LEU A 7 -14.09 8.13 7.03
C LEU A 7 -14.49 9.58 6.74
N ILE A 8 -13.56 10.49 6.97
CA ILE A 8 -13.76 11.89 6.57
C ILE A 8 -13.87 11.96 5.05
N GLY A 9 -14.99 12.50 4.57
CA GLY A 9 -15.30 12.66 3.14
C GLY A 9 -16.16 11.55 2.52
N ASP A 10 -16.59 10.55 3.29
CA ASP A 10 -17.50 9.50 2.76
C ASP A 10 -18.89 10.04 2.33
N GLU A 11 -19.28 11.22 2.83
CA GLU A 11 -20.52 11.90 2.48
C GLU A 11 -20.44 12.77 1.21
N VAL A 12 -19.27 12.82 0.56
CA VAL A 12 -19.07 13.68 -0.62
C VAL A 12 -19.96 13.25 -1.77
N LEU A 13 -20.71 14.20 -2.32
CA LEU A 13 -21.46 14.01 -3.56
C LEU A 13 -20.59 14.36 -4.76
N VAL A 14 -20.56 13.49 -5.75
CA VAL A 14 -19.83 13.69 -7.00
C VAL A 14 -20.77 13.86 -8.18
N PRO A 15 -20.51 14.82 -9.10
CA PRO A 15 -21.32 15.02 -10.28
C PRO A 15 -21.12 13.86 -11.26
N CYS A 16 -22.20 13.36 -11.87
CA CYS A 16 -22.14 12.37 -12.93
C CYS A 16 -22.55 12.97 -14.28
N VAL A 17 -22.22 12.28 -15.38
CA VAL A 17 -22.43 12.74 -16.75
C VAL A 17 -23.90 12.99 -17.12
N ASP A 18 -24.83 12.37 -16.40
CA ASP A 18 -26.27 12.60 -16.54
C ASP A 18 -26.80 13.84 -15.79
N GLY A 19 -25.90 14.62 -15.19
CA GLY A 19 -26.21 15.82 -14.40
C GLY A 19 -26.70 15.54 -12.97
N VAL A 20 -26.77 14.28 -12.55
CA VAL A 20 -27.16 13.90 -11.18
C VAL A 20 -25.90 13.76 -10.30
N SER A 21 -25.92 14.39 -9.13
CA SER A 21 -24.88 14.16 -8.13
C SER A 21 -25.19 12.90 -7.31
N ARG A 22 -24.19 12.03 -7.16
CA ARG A 22 -24.30 10.76 -6.44
C ARG A 22 -23.37 10.74 -5.23
N PRO A 23 -23.69 10.03 -4.13
CA PRO A 23 -22.70 9.73 -3.09
C PRO A 23 -21.50 9.01 -3.72
N TYR A 24 -20.29 9.45 -3.33
CA TYR A 24 -19.07 8.80 -3.81
C TYR A 24 -18.91 7.43 -3.18
N VAL A 25 -18.69 6.42 -3.99
CA VAL A 25 -18.38 5.05 -3.54
C VAL A 25 -16.88 4.79 -3.75
N GLY A 26 -16.10 4.93 -2.67
CA GLY A 26 -14.65 4.75 -2.70
C GLY A 26 -14.24 3.29 -2.56
N LEU A 27 -13.82 2.64 -3.66
CA LEU A 27 -13.33 1.26 -3.67
C LEU A 27 -11.85 1.18 -4.12
N ASP A 28 -11.02 2.06 -3.56
CA ASP A 28 -9.55 2.10 -3.83
C ASP A 28 -8.71 2.11 -2.54
N ALA A 29 -9.18 1.47 -1.47
CA ALA A 29 -8.50 1.43 -0.17
C ALA A 29 -7.06 0.87 -0.26
N ALA A 30 -6.80 -0.09 -1.15
CA ALA A 30 -5.46 -0.64 -1.37
C ALA A 30 -4.45 0.38 -1.94
N ALA A 31 -4.89 1.51 -2.49
CA ALA A 31 -4.01 2.61 -2.89
C ALA A 31 -3.77 3.58 -1.74
N SER A 32 -4.83 4.12 -1.14
CA SER A 32 -4.78 5.01 0.02
C SER A 32 -6.17 5.12 0.63
N THR A 33 -6.25 5.34 1.94
CA THR A 33 -7.52 5.53 2.67
C THR A 33 -7.70 6.97 3.11
N GLY A 34 -8.95 7.39 3.31
CA GLY A 34 -9.26 8.62 4.05
C GLY A 34 -8.89 8.49 5.52
N ALA A 35 -8.93 9.61 6.25
CA ALA A 35 -8.68 9.60 7.69
C ALA A 35 -9.92 9.13 8.47
N LEU A 36 -9.71 8.36 9.54
CA LEU A 36 -10.74 8.18 10.57
C LEU A 36 -10.99 9.51 11.28
N PRO A 37 -12.23 9.82 11.69
CA PRO A 37 -12.52 10.98 12.52
C PRO A 37 -11.72 11.02 13.82
N SER A 38 -11.49 9.87 14.47
CA SER A 38 -10.66 9.76 15.67
C SER A 38 -9.21 10.16 15.42
N VAL A 39 -8.66 9.79 14.28
CA VAL A 39 -7.29 10.17 13.85
C VAL A 39 -7.19 11.69 13.64
N MET A 40 -8.15 12.27 12.92
CA MET A 40 -8.16 13.72 12.71
C MET A 40 -8.33 14.48 14.03
N ASN A 41 -9.21 14.03 14.90
CA ASN A 41 -9.42 14.66 16.21
C ASN A 41 -8.14 14.64 17.05
N ARG A 42 -7.43 13.50 17.09
CA ARG A 42 -6.14 13.41 17.80
C ARG A 42 -5.10 14.38 17.22
N VAL A 43 -5.04 14.53 15.91
CA VAL A 43 -4.15 15.52 15.26
C VAL A 43 -4.54 16.93 15.67
N LEU A 44 -5.81 17.30 15.61
CA LEU A 44 -6.30 18.64 15.98
C LEU A 44 -6.05 18.95 17.47
N GLU A 45 -6.23 17.99 18.37
CA GLU A 45 -5.93 18.11 19.80
C GLU A 45 -4.43 18.30 20.06
N PHE A 46 -3.57 17.66 19.26
CA PHE A 46 -2.12 17.77 19.40
C PHE A 46 -1.57 19.11 18.89
N LEU A 47 -2.09 19.65 17.78
CA LEU A 47 -1.54 20.84 17.11
C LEU A 47 -1.26 22.04 18.02
N PRO A 48 -2.08 22.41 19.02
CA PRO A 48 -1.77 23.49 19.94
C PRO A 48 -0.48 23.28 20.74
N SER A 49 -0.06 22.02 20.93
CA SER A 49 1.13 21.60 21.67
C SER A 49 2.32 21.28 20.76
N TYR A 50 2.14 21.35 19.44
CA TYR A 50 3.22 21.08 18.49
C TYR A 50 4.42 21.99 18.69
N SER A 51 5.62 21.40 18.71
CA SER A 51 6.92 22.09 18.80
C SER A 51 8.04 21.15 18.31
N SER A 52 9.32 21.55 18.57
CA SER A 52 10.49 20.71 18.27
C SER A 52 10.49 19.41 19.07
N VAL A 53 11.24 18.43 18.59
CA VAL A 53 11.35 17.07 19.20
C VAL A 53 12.77 16.85 19.72
N HIS A 54 12.91 16.01 20.74
CA HIS A 54 14.12 15.45 21.37
C HIS A 54 14.99 16.44 22.14
N ARG A 55 15.36 17.60 21.61
CA ARG A 55 16.37 18.49 22.25
C ARG A 55 15.80 19.77 22.86
N GLY A 56 14.48 19.93 22.90
CA GLY A 56 13.85 21.12 23.46
C GLY A 56 13.50 20.95 24.94
N ALA A 57 13.93 21.91 25.78
CA ALA A 57 13.56 21.96 27.21
C ALA A 57 12.17 22.58 27.45
N GLY A 58 11.57 23.19 26.42
CA GLY A 58 10.25 23.83 26.52
C GLY A 58 9.11 22.84 26.69
N TYR A 59 8.07 23.23 27.45
CA TYR A 59 6.92 22.38 27.75
C TYR A 59 6.30 21.72 26.50
N LYS A 60 6.04 22.49 25.44
CA LYS A 60 5.49 21.96 24.18
C LYS A 60 6.44 20.98 23.47
N SER A 61 7.76 21.23 23.55
CA SER A 61 8.75 20.32 22.98
C SER A 61 8.78 18.97 23.71
N GLN A 62 8.62 18.99 25.03
CA GLN A 62 8.50 17.76 25.83
C GLN A 62 7.24 16.95 25.43
N ILE A 63 6.09 17.64 25.23
CA ILE A 63 4.86 17.00 24.75
C ILE A 63 5.07 16.40 23.36
N SER A 64 5.65 17.18 22.41
CA SER A 64 5.90 16.70 21.06
C SER A 64 6.83 15.49 21.03
N THR A 65 7.85 15.49 21.89
CA THR A 65 8.77 14.35 22.03
C THR A 65 8.03 13.12 22.58
N ALA A 66 7.28 13.27 23.66
CA ALA A 66 6.52 12.19 24.26
C ALA A 66 5.54 11.55 23.23
N GLN A 67 4.78 12.37 22.52
CA GLN A 67 3.84 11.87 21.50
C GLN A 67 4.54 11.17 20.33
N TYR A 68 5.76 11.56 20.01
CA TYR A 68 6.56 10.92 18.97
C TYR A 68 7.08 9.55 19.42
N GLU A 69 7.59 9.47 20.67
CA GLU A 69 8.03 8.21 21.27
C GLU A 69 6.85 7.24 21.50
N ASP A 70 5.71 7.73 21.97
CA ASP A 70 4.48 6.94 22.11
C ASP A 70 4.07 6.31 20.76
N ALA A 71 4.28 7.00 19.63
CA ALA A 71 4.00 6.47 18.31
C ALA A 71 4.96 5.33 17.91
N ARG A 72 6.25 5.40 18.29
CA ARG A 72 7.22 4.31 18.11
C ARG A 72 6.83 3.09 18.93
N ASP A 73 6.49 3.29 20.20
CA ASP A 73 6.06 2.21 21.10
C ASP A 73 4.77 1.55 20.60
N ALA A 74 3.80 2.36 20.14
CA ALA A 74 2.59 1.84 19.52
C ALA A 74 2.88 1.00 18.27
N ALA A 75 3.83 1.43 17.43
CA ALA A 75 4.24 0.69 16.25
C ALA A 75 4.89 -0.67 16.61
N LEU A 76 5.76 -0.70 17.62
CA LEU A 76 6.36 -1.93 18.12
C LEU A 76 5.29 -2.88 18.66
N ARG A 77 4.37 -2.38 19.48
CA ARG A 77 3.25 -3.16 20.03
C ARG A 77 2.36 -3.72 18.90
N PHE A 78 1.98 -2.88 17.95
CA PHE A 78 1.15 -3.27 16.81
C PHE A 78 1.77 -4.41 15.96
N ALA A 79 3.10 -4.42 15.84
CA ALA A 79 3.84 -5.48 15.16
C ALA A 79 4.15 -6.70 16.05
N GLY A 80 3.68 -6.72 17.30
CA GLY A 80 3.95 -7.80 18.26
C GLY A 80 5.44 -7.88 18.68
N ARG A 81 6.12 -6.72 18.76
CA ARG A 81 7.55 -6.59 19.06
C ARG A 81 7.84 -6.00 20.44
N GLU A 82 6.81 -5.78 21.23
CA GLU A 82 6.96 -5.25 22.58
C GLU A 82 7.89 -6.11 23.44
N GLY A 83 8.79 -5.47 24.18
CA GLY A 83 9.76 -6.15 25.04
C GLY A 83 10.94 -6.83 24.34
N ARG A 84 11.06 -6.68 23.01
CA ARG A 84 12.22 -7.13 22.22
C ARG A 84 13.23 -5.98 22.05
N ASP A 85 14.49 -6.33 21.71
CA ASP A 85 15.50 -5.31 21.33
C ASP A 85 15.33 -4.92 19.85
N ASP A 86 14.12 -4.54 19.48
CA ASP A 86 13.77 -4.00 18.17
C ASP A 86 13.58 -2.48 18.27
N VAL A 87 13.74 -1.80 17.14
CA VAL A 87 13.48 -0.36 17.00
C VAL A 87 12.44 -0.11 15.92
N ALA A 88 11.58 0.89 16.16
CA ALA A 88 10.69 1.45 15.15
C ALA A 88 11.27 2.77 14.64
N ILE A 89 11.49 2.85 13.34
CA ILE A 89 11.98 4.03 12.62
C ILE A 89 10.81 4.61 11.87
N ILE A 90 10.47 5.88 12.12
CA ILE A 90 9.39 6.58 11.42
C ILE A 90 9.92 7.09 10.08
N CYS A 91 9.30 6.61 9.01
CA CYS A 91 9.59 6.94 7.62
C CYS A 91 8.41 7.69 6.98
N ARG A 92 8.56 8.17 5.76
CA ARG A 92 7.43 8.77 5.01
C ARG A 92 6.41 7.72 4.58
N ASN A 93 6.86 6.53 4.21
CA ASN A 93 6.04 5.42 3.71
C ASN A 93 6.89 4.13 3.57
N THR A 94 6.25 3.02 3.21
CA THR A 94 6.92 1.73 2.98
C THR A 94 8.05 1.81 1.94
N THR A 95 7.91 2.62 0.89
CA THR A 95 8.95 2.76 -0.13
C THR A 95 10.23 3.33 0.46
N GLU A 96 10.14 4.37 1.29
CA GLU A 96 11.31 4.90 2.00
C GLU A 96 11.85 3.89 3.01
N ALA A 97 10.97 3.26 3.79
CA ALA A 97 11.35 2.25 4.77
C ALA A 97 12.21 1.11 4.16
N ILE A 98 11.79 0.57 3.01
CA ILE A 98 12.54 -0.49 2.33
C ILE A 98 13.84 0.04 1.73
N ASN A 99 13.86 1.23 1.10
CA ASN A 99 15.12 1.83 0.62
C ASN A 99 16.09 2.12 1.76
N HIS A 100 15.60 2.56 2.91
CA HIS A 100 16.36 2.75 4.13
C HIS A 100 16.99 1.43 4.58
N LEU A 101 16.19 0.36 4.68
CA LEU A 101 16.68 -0.96 5.07
C LEU A 101 17.73 -1.49 4.09
N VAL A 102 17.52 -1.35 2.78
CA VAL A 102 18.49 -1.74 1.74
C VAL A 102 19.84 -1.08 1.97
N TYR A 103 19.83 0.22 2.27
CA TYR A 103 21.07 0.95 2.59
C TYR A 103 21.74 0.39 3.85
N ARG A 104 20.96 0.16 4.91
CA ARG A 104 21.49 -0.30 6.22
C ARG A 104 22.05 -1.72 6.17
N LEU A 105 21.48 -2.59 5.37
CA LEU A 105 21.95 -3.97 5.26
C LEU A 105 23.30 -4.12 4.54
N GLY A 106 23.78 -3.09 3.82
CA GLY A 106 25.08 -3.06 3.17
C GLY A 106 25.31 -4.26 2.24
N LEU A 107 24.30 -4.62 1.47
CA LEU A 107 24.37 -5.75 0.52
C LEU A 107 25.37 -5.46 -0.59
N LEU A 108 26.06 -6.49 -1.04
CA LEU A 108 26.99 -6.43 -2.16
C LEU A 108 26.31 -6.97 -3.44
N PRO A 109 26.79 -6.59 -4.64
CA PRO A 109 26.27 -7.14 -5.90
C PRO A 109 26.37 -8.67 -6.02
N SER A 110 27.29 -9.30 -5.27
CA SER A 110 27.45 -10.75 -5.18
C SER A 110 26.48 -11.43 -4.21
N ASP A 111 25.85 -10.66 -3.32
CA ASP A 111 24.83 -11.21 -2.41
C ASP A 111 23.57 -11.57 -3.18
N VAL A 112 22.88 -12.62 -2.73
CA VAL A 112 21.61 -13.04 -3.29
C VAL A 112 20.47 -12.66 -2.36
N VAL A 113 19.47 -11.98 -2.92
CA VAL A 113 18.18 -11.72 -2.29
C VAL A 113 17.13 -12.57 -3.00
N VAL A 114 16.45 -13.44 -2.27
CA VAL A 114 15.26 -14.13 -2.78
C VAL A 114 14.06 -13.20 -2.61
N THR A 115 13.28 -13.06 -3.67
CA THR A 115 12.06 -12.26 -3.69
C THR A 115 11.03 -12.95 -4.58
N THR A 116 9.82 -12.41 -4.69
CA THR A 116 8.78 -13.03 -5.50
C THR A 116 8.38 -12.16 -6.69
N VAL A 117 7.76 -12.74 -7.70
CA VAL A 117 7.24 -11.98 -8.85
C VAL A 117 5.98 -11.18 -8.52
N ILE A 118 5.37 -11.41 -7.36
CA ILE A 118 4.13 -10.72 -6.95
C ILE A 118 4.38 -9.39 -6.26
N GLU A 119 5.65 -9.01 -6.06
CA GLU A 119 6.03 -7.84 -5.25
C GLU A 119 5.54 -6.52 -5.85
N HIS A 120 5.14 -5.62 -4.96
CA HIS A 120 5.03 -4.21 -5.29
C HIS A 120 6.41 -3.64 -5.65
N HIS A 121 6.48 -2.68 -6.57
CA HIS A 121 7.77 -2.06 -6.99
C HIS A 121 8.59 -1.52 -5.83
N ALA A 122 7.97 -1.09 -4.73
CA ALA A 122 8.65 -0.63 -3.51
C ALA A 122 9.48 -1.75 -2.85
N ASN A 123 9.02 -3.00 -2.96
CA ASN A 123 9.71 -4.19 -2.42
C ASN A 123 10.43 -5.01 -3.51
N LEU A 124 10.53 -4.49 -4.71
CA LEU A 124 11.22 -5.14 -5.85
C LEU A 124 12.47 -4.36 -6.27
N LEU A 125 12.27 -3.07 -6.60
CA LEU A 125 13.31 -2.26 -7.26
C LEU A 125 14.50 -1.92 -6.34
N PRO A 126 14.34 -1.65 -5.05
CA PRO A 126 15.48 -1.32 -4.20
C PRO A 126 16.51 -2.44 -4.12
N TRP A 127 16.07 -3.69 -3.99
CA TRP A 127 16.95 -4.87 -3.90
C TRP A 127 17.75 -5.10 -5.18
N SER A 128 17.11 -4.99 -6.35
CA SER A 128 17.76 -5.19 -7.65
C SER A 128 18.83 -4.15 -7.99
N ARG A 129 18.89 -3.04 -7.24
CA ARG A 129 19.93 -2.01 -7.40
C ARG A 129 21.25 -2.36 -6.70
N VAL A 130 21.22 -3.24 -5.71
CA VAL A 130 22.36 -3.49 -4.81
C VAL A 130 22.80 -4.94 -4.78
N ALA A 131 21.94 -5.89 -5.13
CA ALA A 131 22.18 -7.32 -5.02
C ALA A 131 21.64 -8.08 -6.24
N THR A 132 22.01 -9.36 -6.35
CA THR A 132 21.40 -10.27 -7.32
C THR A 132 20.06 -10.78 -6.79
N CYS A 133 18.96 -10.48 -7.50
CA CYS A 133 17.64 -10.97 -7.13
C CYS A 133 17.35 -12.33 -7.76
N ARG A 134 16.88 -13.27 -6.93
CA ARG A 134 16.34 -14.57 -7.33
C ARG A 134 14.84 -14.56 -7.11
N PHE A 135 14.09 -14.79 -8.18
CA PHE A 135 12.63 -14.67 -8.14
C PHE A 135 11.97 -16.03 -7.93
N VAL A 136 11.04 -16.08 -6.99
CA VAL A 136 10.05 -17.15 -6.89
C VAL A 136 8.92 -16.83 -7.86
N GLU A 137 8.69 -17.72 -8.82
CA GLU A 137 7.60 -17.60 -9.79
C GLU A 137 6.25 -17.91 -9.15
N CYS A 138 5.18 -17.45 -9.76
CA CYS A 138 3.82 -17.79 -9.36
C CYS A 138 3.15 -18.75 -10.37
N ALA A 139 2.20 -19.51 -9.88
CA ALA A 139 1.26 -20.28 -10.69
C ALA A 139 0.34 -19.35 -11.52
N PRO A 140 -0.40 -19.87 -12.52
CA PRO A 140 -1.31 -19.06 -13.34
C PRO A 140 -2.39 -18.29 -12.55
N ASP A 141 -2.76 -18.77 -11.37
CA ASP A 141 -3.66 -18.10 -10.44
C ASP A 141 -2.97 -17.02 -9.59
N GLY A 142 -1.67 -16.84 -9.78
CA GLY A 142 -0.88 -15.84 -9.08
C GLY A 142 -0.39 -16.24 -7.70
N THR A 143 -0.57 -17.48 -7.27
CA THR A 143 -0.07 -18.00 -5.99
C THR A 143 1.28 -18.72 -6.14
N PHE A 144 1.95 -18.96 -5.02
CA PHE A 144 3.12 -19.84 -4.93
C PHE A 144 3.05 -20.61 -3.61
N THR A 145 3.79 -21.69 -3.52
CA THR A 145 3.81 -22.58 -2.34
C THR A 145 5.05 -22.32 -1.47
N VAL A 146 5.03 -22.81 -0.23
CA VAL A 146 6.24 -22.83 0.64
C VAL A 146 7.38 -23.57 -0.06
N ALA A 147 7.09 -24.70 -0.73
CA ALA A 147 8.10 -25.49 -1.45
C ALA A 147 8.77 -24.71 -2.60
N ASP A 148 8.05 -23.82 -3.28
CA ASP A 148 8.63 -22.94 -4.32
C ASP A 148 9.64 -21.98 -3.71
N VAL A 149 9.31 -21.41 -2.55
CA VAL A 149 10.23 -20.55 -1.80
C VAL A 149 11.44 -21.35 -1.30
N GLU A 150 11.24 -22.51 -0.67
CA GLU A 150 12.32 -23.39 -0.19
C GLU A 150 13.27 -23.75 -1.33
N SER A 151 12.73 -24.12 -2.48
CA SER A 151 13.53 -24.41 -3.67
C SER A 151 14.42 -23.23 -4.07
N ALA A 152 13.91 -21.99 -3.98
CA ALA A 152 14.71 -20.81 -4.27
C ALA A 152 15.75 -20.50 -3.18
N LEU A 153 15.47 -20.84 -1.91
CA LEU A 153 16.40 -20.66 -0.80
C LEU A 153 17.56 -21.65 -0.82
N ASP A 154 17.36 -22.85 -1.37
CA ASP A 154 18.35 -23.94 -1.37
C ASP A 154 19.35 -23.85 -2.53
N VAL A 155 19.14 -22.98 -3.52
CA VAL A 155 20.07 -22.82 -4.66
C VAL A 155 21.32 -22.04 -4.25
N SER A 156 22.51 -22.52 -4.68
CA SER A 156 23.78 -21.81 -4.50
C SER A 156 23.91 -20.62 -5.46
N PRO A 157 24.53 -19.49 -5.07
CA PRO A 157 25.02 -19.19 -3.74
C PRO A 157 23.87 -19.02 -2.74
N LYS A 158 24.14 -19.34 -1.46
CA LYS A 158 23.15 -19.21 -0.38
C LYS A 158 22.62 -17.78 -0.31
N PRO A 159 21.30 -17.57 -0.29
CA PRO A 159 20.72 -16.25 -0.13
C PRO A 159 21.06 -15.64 1.23
N ARG A 160 21.27 -14.35 1.25
CA ARG A 160 21.47 -13.58 2.48
C ARG A 160 20.15 -13.09 3.07
N LEU A 161 19.13 -12.92 2.21
CA LEU A 161 17.85 -12.34 2.58
C LEU A 161 16.71 -12.95 1.76
N LEU A 162 15.57 -13.11 2.39
CA LEU A 162 14.27 -13.30 1.74
C LEU A 162 13.43 -12.03 1.96
N THR A 163 12.82 -11.50 0.90
CA THR A 163 11.86 -10.41 1.02
C THR A 163 10.57 -10.75 0.28
N LEU A 164 9.41 -10.47 0.92
CA LEU A 164 8.10 -10.79 0.36
C LEU A 164 7.01 -9.83 0.85
N SER A 165 6.00 -9.65 0.01
CA SER A 165 4.77 -8.94 0.37
C SER A 165 3.95 -9.76 1.37
N GLY A 166 3.49 -9.11 2.44
CA GLY A 166 2.58 -9.73 3.42
C GLY A 166 1.21 -10.05 2.85
N ALA A 167 0.76 -9.26 1.87
CA ALA A 167 -0.42 -9.52 1.05
C ALA A 167 -0.28 -8.82 -0.30
N SER A 168 -0.83 -9.43 -1.36
CA SER A 168 -0.80 -8.86 -2.70
C SER A 168 -1.70 -7.64 -2.82
N ASN A 169 -1.16 -6.55 -3.35
CA ASN A 169 -1.94 -5.36 -3.69
C ASN A 169 -2.77 -5.51 -4.97
N ILE A 170 -2.62 -6.60 -5.73
CA ILE A 170 -3.39 -6.91 -6.95
C ILE A 170 -4.54 -7.85 -6.64
N THR A 171 -4.27 -9.01 -6.04
CA THR A 171 -5.26 -10.07 -5.85
C THR A 171 -5.81 -10.13 -4.42
N GLY A 172 -5.17 -9.44 -3.49
CA GLY A 172 -5.46 -9.55 -2.06
C GLY A 172 -4.96 -10.85 -1.42
N TRP A 173 -4.35 -11.75 -2.19
CA TRP A 173 -3.85 -13.03 -1.68
C TRP A 173 -2.81 -12.83 -0.57
N ILE A 174 -2.95 -13.62 0.48
CA ILE A 174 -2.04 -13.65 1.63
C ILE A 174 -1.21 -14.92 1.53
N PRO A 175 0.12 -14.83 1.30
CA PRO A 175 1.00 -15.99 1.34
C PRO A 175 1.01 -16.67 2.71
N PRO A 176 1.39 -17.95 2.83
CA PRO A 176 1.55 -18.65 4.11
C PRO A 176 2.81 -18.15 4.84
N LEU A 177 2.75 -16.88 5.32
CA LEU A 177 3.91 -16.15 5.87
C LEU A 177 4.61 -16.88 7.01
N GLY A 178 3.84 -17.48 7.92
CA GLY A 178 4.40 -18.18 9.09
C GLY A 178 5.33 -19.31 8.68
N GLU A 179 4.86 -20.16 7.77
CA GLU A 179 5.62 -21.32 7.26
C GLU A 179 6.83 -20.88 6.42
N ILE A 180 6.68 -19.84 5.61
CA ILE A 180 7.76 -19.28 4.78
C ILE A 180 8.86 -18.68 5.64
N ILE A 181 8.51 -17.93 6.68
CA ILE A 181 9.47 -17.32 7.60
C ILE A 181 10.23 -18.40 8.36
N GLU A 182 9.52 -19.42 8.84
CA GLU A 182 10.15 -20.57 9.51
C GLU A 182 11.15 -21.30 8.58
N ALA A 183 10.74 -21.57 7.33
CA ALA A 183 11.59 -22.20 6.34
C ALA A 183 12.88 -21.40 6.04
N ALA A 184 12.79 -20.08 6.00
CA ALA A 184 13.96 -19.19 5.84
C ALA A 184 14.87 -19.22 7.09
N HIS A 185 14.29 -19.13 8.27
CA HIS A 185 15.04 -19.15 9.55
C HIS A 185 15.76 -20.48 9.79
N LEU A 186 15.15 -21.62 9.42
CA LEU A 186 15.80 -22.92 9.48
C LEU A 186 17.10 -22.98 8.62
N ARG A 187 17.18 -22.12 7.60
CA ARG A 187 18.36 -21.95 6.73
C ARG A 187 19.28 -20.81 7.17
N GLY A 188 18.96 -20.12 8.28
CA GLY A 188 19.70 -18.94 8.78
C GLY A 188 19.64 -17.77 7.78
N ILE A 189 18.49 -17.55 7.17
CA ILE A 189 18.22 -16.48 6.21
C ILE A 189 17.23 -15.52 6.86
N SER A 190 17.57 -14.23 6.89
CA SER A 190 16.71 -13.18 7.44
C SER A 190 15.54 -12.87 6.50
N VAL A 191 14.42 -12.44 7.08
CA VAL A 191 13.17 -12.18 6.33
C VAL A 191 12.71 -10.75 6.52
N VAL A 192 12.42 -10.10 5.39
CA VAL A 192 11.75 -8.78 5.31
C VAL A 192 10.33 -8.99 4.82
N VAL A 193 9.35 -8.39 5.50
CA VAL A 193 7.95 -8.39 5.07
C VAL A 193 7.49 -6.97 4.75
N ASP A 194 7.08 -6.74 3.49
CA ASP A 194 6.30 -5.57 3.11
C ASP A 194 4.87 -5.75 3.63
N GLY A 195 4.58 -5.12 4.76
CA GLY A 195 3.29 -5.18 5.44
C GLY A 195 2.29 -4.13 4.95
N ALA A 196 2.58 -3.37 3.88
CA ALA A 196 1.77 -2.22 3.47
C ALA A 196 0.30 -2.55 3.21
N GLN A 197 0.02 -3.70 2.62
CA GLN A 197 -1.36 -4.17 2.40
C GLN A 197 -1.90 -4.98 3.58
N LEU A 198 -1.03 -5.61 4.35
CA LEU A 198 -1.44 -6.47 5.45
C LEU A 198 -1.84 -5.67 6.69
N ALA A 199 -1.08 -4.62 7.04
CA ALA A 199 -1.23 -3.87 8.28
C ALA A 199 -2.65 -3.35 8.58
N PRO A 200 -3.45 -2.85 7.62
CA PRO A 200 -4.82 -2.41 7.91
C PRO A 200 -5.84 -3.55 8.07
N HIS A 201 -5.47 -4.80 7.76
CA HIS A 201 -6.40 -5.92 7.61
C HIS A 201 -6.11 -7.13 8.49
N ARG A 202 -4.84 -7.35 8.87
CA ARG A 202 -4.38 -8.55 9.60
C ARG A 202 -3.25 -8.19 10.56
N PRO A 203 -3.04 -8.99 11.61
CA PRO A 203 -1.83 -8.91 12.42
C PRO A 203 -0.58 -9.06 11.55
N LEU A 204 0.44 -8.24 11.83
CA LEU A 204 1.73 -8.35 11.19
C LEU A 204 2.50 -9.60 11.69
N PRO A 205 3.36 -10.23 10.88
CA PRO A 205 4.13 -11.40 11.30
C PRO A 205 5.21 -11.00 12.30
N HIS A 206 4.98 -11.29 13.58
CA HIS A 206 5.88 -10.93 14.68
C HIS A 206 7.25 -11.66 14.62
N ASN A 207 7.36 -12.73 13.84
CA ASN A 207 8.58 -13.51 13.67
C ASN A 207 9.43 -13.12 12.45
N ALA A 208 8.98 -12.22 11.57
CA ALA A 208 9.84 -11.69 10.51
C ALA A 208 10.97 -10.84 11.12
N ASP A 209 12.16 -10.77 10.53
CA ASP A 209 13.27 -9.95 11.06
C ASP A 209 12.98 -8.46 10.87
N PHE A 210 12.45 -8.09 9.70
CA PHE A 210 12.08 -6.72 9.40
C PHE A 210 10.65 -6.65 8.87
N VAL A 211 9.94 -5.59 9.25
CA VAL A 211 8.59 -5.30 8.75
C VAL A 211 8.47 -3.82 8.43
N ALA A 212 7.83 -3.50 7.30
CA ALA A 212 7.58 -2.12 6.90
C ALA A 212 6.13 -1.91 6.45
N TRP A 213 5.52 -0.77 6.80
CA TRP A 213 4.18 -0.39 6.33
C TRP A 213 3.97 1.11 6.25
N SER A 214 2.81 1.54 5.74
CA SER A 214 2.46 2.96 5.52
C SER A 214 1.17 3.35 6.21
N GLY A 215 1.17 4.46 6.92
CA GLY A 215 -0.01 5.01 7.60
C GLY A 215 -1.14 5.42 6.65
N HIS A 216 -0.81 5.89 5.42
CA HIS A 216 -1.83 6.33 4.46
C HIS A 216 -2.74 5.20 3.93
N LYS A 217 -2.40 3.92 4.18
CA LYS A 217 -3.25 2.78 3.87
C LYS A 217 -4.03 2.27 5.08
N MET A 218 -3.68 2.75 6.27
CA MET A 218 -4.33 2.39 7.52
C MET A 218 -4.98 3.60 8.20
N TYR A 219 -5.67 4.43 7.41
CA TYR A 219 -6.54 5.52 7.87
C TYR A 219 -5.82 6.72 8.51
N ALA A 220 -4.50 6.85 8.27
CA ALA A 220 -3.67 7.98 8.71
C ALA A 220 -2.92 8.62 7.52
N PRO A 221 -3.59 9.39 6.63
CA PRO A 221 -3.00 9.96 5.42
C PRO A 221 -2.15 11.21 5.70
N PHE A 222 -1.24 11.15 6.68
CA PHE A 222 -0.41 12.28 7.12
C PHE A 222 1.09 12.09 6.84
N GLY A 223 1.44 11.18 5.91
CA GLY A 223 2.80 11.00 5.43
C GLY A 223 3.74 10.35 6.46
N ALA A 224 3.24 9.36 7.22
CA ALA A 224 4.04 8.51 8.08
C ALA A 224 3.98 7.04 7.63
N GLY A 225 5.10 6.35 7.80
CA GLY A 225 5.27 4.91 7.66
C GLY A 225 6.25 4.44 8.71
N VAL A 226 6.45 3.15 8.81
CA VAL A 226 7.31 2.54 9.82
C VAL A 226 8.21 1.49 9.19
N LEU A 227 9.44 1.42 9.69
CA LEU A 227 10.37 0.31 9.53
C LEU A 227 10.67 -0.24 10.93
N ILE A 228 10.45 -1.54 11.12
CA ILE A 228 10.83 -2.23 12.36
C ILE A 228 11.90 -3.28 12.05
N GLY A 229 12.89 -3.37 12.92
CA GLY A 229 13.91 -4.41 12.89
C GLY A 229 14.77 -4.40 14.14
N PRO A 230 15.67 -5.38 14.28
CA PRO A 230 16.56 -5.47 15.44
C PRO A 230 17.48 -4.25 15.53
N ARG A 231 17.65 -3.71 16.73
CA ARG A 231 18.50 -2.54 17.01
C ARG A 231 19.91 -2.70 16.42
N SER A 232 20.44 -3.90 16.49
CA SER A 232 21.78 -4.23 15.96
C SER A 232 21.94 -3.96 14.46
N ALA A 233 20.87 -4.07 13.66
CA ALA A 233 20.92 -3.79 12.23
C ALA A 233 21.14 -2.30 11.92
N PHE A 234 20.87 -1.42 12.89
CA PHE A 234 20.94 0.02 12.76
C PHE A 234 22.06 0.65 13.61
N SER A 235 22.86 -0.15 14.33
CA SER A 235 23.86 0.37 15.28
C SER A 235 25.19 0.74 14.62
N ASP A 236 25.60 0.04 13.58
CA ASP A 236 26.91 0.20 12.95
C ASP A 236 26.84 0.99 11.62
N GLY A 237 27.98 1.54 11.17
CA GLY A 237 28.12 2.28 9.91
C GLY A 237 27.39 3.62 9.90
N ASP A 238 27.29 4.24 8.74
CA ASP A 238 26.61 5.53 8.58
C ASP A 238 25.09 5.36 8.50
N PRO A 239 24.29 6.29 9.07
CA PRO A 239 22.84 6.28 8.92
C PRO A 239 22.41 6.55 7.48
N PHE A 240 21.18 6.19 7.15
CA PHE A 240 20.61 6.43 5.81
C PHE A 240 20.54 7.91 5.45
N LEU A 241 20.21 8.76 6.42
CA LEU A 241 20.22 10.22 6.28
C LEU A 241 21.20 10.81 7.29
N ALA A 242 22.16 11.60 6.82
CA ALA A 242 23.10 12.33 7.67
C ALA A 242 22.58 13.75 7.92
N GLY A 243 22.49 14.14 9.20
CA GLY A 243 22.03 15.48 9.56
C GLY A 243 21.86 15.70 11.05
N GLY A 244 21.39 16.90 11.42
CA GLY A 244 21.07 17.23 12.80
C GLY A 244 20.01 16.30 13.37
N GLY A 245 20.12 15.96 14.64
CA GLY A 245 19.25 15.00 15.31
C GLY A 245 19.85 13.58 15.38
N ALA A 246 20.59 13.17 14.36
CA ALA A 246 21.22 11.86 14.28
C ALA A 246 22.63 11.78 14.90
N VAL A 247 23.15 12.86 15.44
CA VAL A 247 24.53 12.99 15.94
C VAL A 247 24.59 13.44 17.39
N ASP A 248 25.52 12.90 18.13
CA ASP A 248 25.88 13.37 19.49
C ASP A 248 26.95 14.46 19.44
N LEU A 249 27.96 14.29 18.58
CA LEU A 249 29.04 15.24 18.39
C LEU A 249 29.51 15.21 16.93
N VAL A 250 29.85 16.37 16.40
CA VAL A 250 30.48 16.53 15.08
C VAL A 250 31.61 17.51 15.18
N ASP A 251 32.80 17.14 14.71
CA ASP A 251 33.85 18.06 14.32
C ASP A 251 34.20 17.92 12.84
N LEU A 252 35.18 18.64 12.35
CA LEU A 252 35.54 18.59 10.91
C LEU A 252 36.17 17.25 10.45
N ASN A 253 36.57 16.40 11.36
CA ASN A 253 37.28 15.15 11.08
C ASN A 253 36.50 13.90 11.51
N GLU A 254 35.58 14.04 12.47
CA GLU A 254 34.90 12.92 13.08
C GLU A 254 33.43 13.20 13.36
N VAL A 255 32.59 12.17 13.20
CA VAL A 255 31.17 12.20 13.54
C VAL A 255 30.88 11.09 14.55
N VAL A 256 30.33 11.47 15.71
CA VAL A 256 29.81 10.52 16.69
C VAL A 256 28.28 10.48 16.49
N TRP A 257 27.84 9.37 15.92
CA TRP A 257 26.40 9.14 15.69
C TRP A 257 25.70 8.78 17.00
N THR A 258 24.47 9.26 17.19
CA THR A 258 23.64 8.83 18.32
C THR A 258 23.17 7.37 18.15
N ALA A 259 22.53 6.81 19.18
CA ALA A 259 22.01 5.45 19.13
C ALA A 259 20.73 5.36 18.25
N PRO A 260 20.39 4.15 17.67
CA PRO A 260 19.09 3.92 17.08
C PRO A 260 17.96 4.00 18.15
N PRO A 261 16.76 4.48 17.78
CA PRO A 261 16.31 4.84 16.45
C PRO A 261 16.69 6.26 16.00
N GLU A 262 17.11 7.17 16.89
CA GLU A 262 17.32 8.62 16.61
C GLU A 262 18.33 8.85 15.49
N ARG A 263 19.39 8.04 15.43
CA ARG A 263 20.40 8.16 14.35
C ARG A 263 19.83 7.94 12.95
N GLU A 264 18.72 7.22 12.83
CA GLU A 264 18.10 6.87 11.55
C GLU A 264 17.06 7.90 11.09
N GLU A 265 16.79 8.93 11.91
CA GLU A 265 15.75 9.93 11.67
C GLU A 265 16.32 11.36 11.69
N ALA A 266 17.32 11.62 10.85
CA ALA A 266 17.95 12.94 10.77
C ALA A 266 16.97 14.02 10.32
N GLY A 267 17.12 15.22 10.90
CA GLY A 267 16.26 16.38 10.65
C GLY A 267 15.08 16.47 11.62
N SER A 268 14.15 17.37 11.35
CA SER A 268 12.91 17.48 12.12
C SER A 268 11.93 16.42 11.62
N PRO A 269 11.51 15.45 12.45
CA PRO A 269 10.64 14.38 12.01
C PRO A 269 9.20 14.84 11.79
N ASN A 270 8.41 14.02 11.10
CA ASN A 270 6.98 14.24 10.89
C ASN A 270 6.17 13.85 12.14
N VAL A 271 6.17 14.71 13.16
CA VAL A 271 5.45 14.45 14.43
C VAL A 271 3.94 14.31 14.20
N VAL A 272 3.36 15.15 13.35
CA VAL A 272 1.92 15.11 13.04
C VAL A 272 1.55 13.77 12.41
N GLY A 273 2.37 13.28 11.49
CA GLY A 273 2.19 11.97 10.88
C GLY A 273 2.34 10.82 11.89
N ALA A 274 3.28 10.92 12.83
CA ALA A 274 3.48 9.93 13.89
C ALA A 274 2.28 9.88 14.85
N VAL A 275 1.77 11.03 15.28
CA VAL A 275 0.55 11.15 16.10
C VAL A 275 -0.67 10.56 15.39
N ALA A 276 -0.82 10.85 14.10
CA ALA A 276 -1.90 10.28 13.29
C ALA A 276 -1.78 8.75 13.16
N LEU A 277 -0.57 8.25 12.93
CA LEU A 277 -0.30 6.81 12.86
C LEU A 277 -0.62 6.10 14.18
N HIS A 278 -0.19 6.68 15.31
CA HIS A 278 -0.52 6.17 16.65
C HIS A 278 -2.03 6.07 16.85
N ALA A 279 -2.77 7.15 16.55
CA ALA A 279 -4.21 7.16 16.67
C ALA A 279 -4.91 6.12 15.75
N ALA A 280 -4.36 5.86 14.57
CA ALA A 280 -4.88 4.82 13.67
C ALA A 280 -4.60 3.41 14.22
N ILE A 281 -3.44 3.17 14.81
CA ILE A 281 -3.10 1.92 15.49
C ILE A 281 -4.08 1.67 16.63
N GLU A 282 -4.28 2.65 17.53
CA GLU A 282 -5.26 2.54 18.63
C GLU A 282 -6.67 2.24 18.12
N ALA A 283 -7.12 2.91 17.05
CA ALA A 283 -8.43 2.67 16.48
C ALA A 283 -8.61 1.24 15.95
N LEU A 284 -7.60 0.69 15.26
CA LEU A 284 -7.63 -0.69 14.77
C LEU A 284 -7.57 -1.71 15.91
N GLU A 285 -6.77 -1.45 16.94
CA GLU A 285 -6.71 -2.28 18.16
C GLU A 285 -8.05 -2.26 18.92
N GLU A 286 -8.74 -1.10 19.00
CA GLU A 286 -10.06 -0.97 19.62
C GLU A 286 -11.15 -1.73 18.86
N ILE A 287 -11.12 -1.72 17.51
CA ILE A 287 -12.03 -2.53 16.69
C ILE A 287 -11.74 -4.02 16.96
N GLY A 288 -10.48 -4.40 16.96
CA GLY A 288 -9.98 -5.75 17.17
C GLY A 288 -9.96 -6.60 15.88
N TRP A 289 -8.93 -7.41 15.76
CA TRP A 289 -8.70 -8.24 14.60
C TRP A 289 -9.85 -9.19 14.23
N PRO A 290 -10.55 -9.84 15.19
CA PRO A 290 -11.68 -10.72 14.81
C PRO A 290 -12.77 -10.00 14.03
N GLU A 291 -13.12 -8.75 14.42
CA GLU A 291 -14.15 -7.96 13.74
C GLU A 291 -13.67 -7.49 12.35
N ILE A 292 -12.42 -7.02 12.24
CA ILE A 292 -11.81 -6.59 10.96
C ILE A 292 -11.75 -7.78 10.00
N ILE A 293 -11.25 -8.93 10.44
CA ILE A 293 -11.09 -10.12 9.61
C ILE A 293 -12.45 -10.63 9.10
N GLU A 294 -13.47 -10.65 9.94
CA GLU A 294 -14.81 -11.11 9.53
C GLU A 294 -15.46 -10.11 8.55
N HIS A 295 -15.29 -8.82 8.78
CA HIS A 295 -15.73 -7.78 7.85
C HIS A 295 -15.07 -7.94 6.48
N ASP A 296 -13.75 -8.07 6.45
CA ASP A 296 -12.97 -8.29 5.23
C ASP A 296 -13.41 -9.54 4.48
N ARG A 297 -13.60 -10.66 5.18
CA ARG A 297 -14.04 -11.92 4.57
C ARG A 297 -15.42 -11.81 3.92
N ARG A 298 -16.35 -11.10 4.57
CA ARG A 298 -17.68 -10.84 3.98
C ARG A 298 -17.57 -10.03 2.71
N LEU A 299 -16.78 -8.93 2.74
CA LEU A 299 -16.58 -8.07 1.57
C LEU A 299 -15.80 -8.78 0.46
N ALA A 300 -14.76 -9.55 0.78
CA ALA A 300 -13.99 -10.31 -0.21
C ALA A 300 -14.90 -11.32 -0.95
N ARG A 301 -15.74 -12.08 -0.21
CA ARG A 301 -16.70 -13.01 -0.82
C ARG A 301 -17.72 -12.31 -1.69
N ALA A 302 -18.32 -11.21 -1.20
CA ALA A 302 -19.31 -10.45 -1.95
C ALA A 302 -18.70 -9.84 -3.23
N LEU A 303 -17.52 -9.24 -3.12
CA LEU A 303 -16.83 -8.58 -4.23
C LEU A 303 -16.39 -9.59 -5.29
N ARG A 304 -15.58 -10.59 -4.89
CA ARG A 304 -15.00 -11.55 -5.84
C ARG A 304 -16.06 -12.48 -6.42
N GLY A 305 -16.99 -12.98 -5.57
CA GLY A 305 -18.08 -13.84 -6.01
C GLY A 305 -19.07 -13.10 -6.91
N GLY A 306 -19.40 -11.86 -6.57
CA GLY A 306 -20.27 -11.02 -7.40
C GLY A 306 -19.64 -10.69 -8.76
N LEU A 307 -18.36 -10.32 -8.81
CA LEU A 307 -17.65 -10.06 -10.07
C LEU A 307 -17.57 -11.30 -10.96
N ALA A 308 -17.28 -12.47 -10.39
CA ALA A 308 -17.22 -13.73 -11.13
C ALA A 308 -18.57 -14.17 -11.71
N ALA A 309 -19.68 -13.68 -11.17
CA ALA A 309 -21.03 -13.98 -11.65
C ALA A 309 -21.46 -13.07 -12.83
N ILE A 310 -20.74 -12.00 -13.15
CA ILE A 310 -21.09 -11.09 -14.25
C ILE A 310 -20.51 -11.65 -15.56
N PRO A 311 -21.35 -11.95 -16.58
CA PRO A 311 -20.86 -12.40 -17.87
C PRO A 311 -19.88 -11.40 -18.51
N GLY A 312 -18.77 -11.90 -19.05
CA GLY A 312 -17.73 -11.07 -19.64
C GLY A 312 -16.75 -10.42 -18.63
N VAL A 313 -16.95 -10.63 -17.33
CA VAL A 313 -15.98 -10.20 -16.30
C VAL A 313 -15.08 -11.38 -15.93
N ARG A 314 -13.76 -11.19 -16.05
CA ARG A 314 -12.74 -12.16 -15.62
C ARG A 314 -12.03 -11.61 -14.38
N VAL A 315 -12.20 -12.27 -13.25
CA VAL A 315 -11.48 -11.99 -12.00
C VAL A 315 -10.10 -12.63 -12.08
N LEU A 316 -9.06 -11.86 -11.75
CA LEU A 316 -7.66 -12.31 -11.68
C LEU A 316 -7.31 -12.74 -10.25
N GLY A 317 -6.45 -13.75 -10.13
CA GLY A 317 -5.99 -14.24 -8.84
C GLY A 317 -6.57 -15.61 -8.47
N PRO A 318 -6.32 -16.09 -7.23
CA PRO A 318 -6.68 -17.41 -6.78
C PRO A 318 -8.21 -17.61 -6.70
N ASP A 319 -8.65 -18.81 -6.39
CA ASP A 319 -10.06 -19.12 -6.21
C ASP A 319 -10.68 -18.44 -4.97
N LEU A 320 -12.00 -18.58 -4.81
CA LEU A 320 -12.75 -17.98 -3.70
C LEU A 320 -12.50 -18.62 -2.34
N ALA A 321 -11.88 -19.81 -2.32
CA ALA A 321 -11.56 -20.53 -1.09
C ALA A 321 -10.25 -20.04 -0.45
N SER A 322 -9.40 -19.36 -1.22
CA SER A 322 -8.13 -18.83 -0.75
C SER A 322 -8.32 -17.66 0.22
N ASP A 323 -7.46 -17.55 1.23
CA ASP A 323 -7.48 -16.37 2.13
C ASP A 323 -6.98 -15.14 1.36
N THR A 324 -7.88 -14.18 1.25
CA THR A 324 -7.62 -12.93 0.52
C THR A 324 -8.16 -11.74 1.30
N LEU A 325 -7.49 -10.62 1.17
CA LEU A 325 -8.03 -9.31 1.54
C LEU A 325 -9.22 -8.95 0.62
N PRO A 326 -10.07 -7.97 1.00
CA PRO A 326 -11.19 -7.54 0.17
C PRO A 326 -10.72 -6.71 -1.04
N VAL A 327 -9.89 -7.32 -1.87
CA VAL A 327 -9.29 -6.79 -3.09
C VAL A 327 -9.62 -7.71 -4.25
N ALA A 328 -10.09 -7.16 -5.35
CA ALA A 328 -10.34 -7.89 -6.58
C ALA A 328 -9.83 -7.10 -7.78
N THR A 329 -9.01 -7.75 -8.59
CA THR A 329 -8.56 -7.24 -9.88
C THR A 329 -9.26 -8.01 -10.98
N PHE A 330 -9.75 -7.32 -11.99
CA PHE A 330 -10.57 -7.91 -13.05
C PHE A 330 -10.41 -7.18 -14.38
N THR A 331 -10.79 -7.86 -15.45
CA THR A 331 -10.97 -7.31 -16.80
C THR A 331 -12.41 -7.50 -17.25
N VAL A 332 -12.87 -6.65 -18.18
CA VAL A 332 -14.18 -6.77 -18.83
C VAL A 332 -13.93 -7.04 -20.31
N GLU A 333 -14.53 -8.09 -20.85
CA GLU A 333 -14.37 -8.50 -22.23
C GLU A 333 -14.82 -7.41 -23.20
N GLY A 334 -13.99 -7.07 -24.17
CA GLY A 334 -14.28 -6.07 -25.19
C GLY A 334 -14.24 -4.60 -24.69
N VAL A 335 -14.02 -4.34 -23.41
CA VAL A 335 -13.96 -2.96 -22.87
C VAL A 335 -12.57 -2.68 -22.27
N PRO A 336 -11.84 -1.67 -22.76
CA PRO A 336 -10.54 -1.29 -22.18
C PRO A 336 -10.66 -0.99 -20.69
N PHE A 337 -9.73 -1.49 -19.88
CA PHE A 337 -9.76 -1.36 -18.42
C PHE A 337 -9.83 0.13 -17.97
N ALA A 338 -9.11 1.02 -18.66
CA ALA A 338 -9.13 2.44 -18.34
C ALA A 338 -10.49 3.08 -18.67
N LEU A 339 -11.19 2.60 -19.72
CA LEU A 339 -12.54 3.02 -20.02
C LEU A 339 -13.55 2.52 -18.98
N VAL A 340 -13.42 1.27 -18.52
CA VAL A 340 -14.25 0.75 -17.43
C VAL A 340 -14.14 1.63 -16.19
N ALA A 341 -12.92 1.99 -15.77
CA ALA A 341 -12.69 2.85 -14.60
C ALA A 341 -13.26 4.27 -14.82
N ALA A 342 -13.09 4.85 -16.00
CA ALA A 342 -13.63 6.16 -16.34
C ALA A 342 -15.16 6.16 -16.31
N ARG A 343 -15.80 5.11 -16.85
CA ARG A 343 -17.27 4.95 -16.83
C ARG A 343 -17.80 4.77 -15.40
N LEU A 344 -17.16 3.92 -14.58
CA LEU A 344 -17.53 3.75 -13.17
C LEU A 344 -17.53 5.08 -12.41
N SER A 345 -16.50 5.90 -12.63
CA SER A 345 -16.40 7.22 -12.00
C SER A 345 -17.43 8.21 -12.54
N ALA A 346 -17.47 8.40 -13.87
CA ALA A 346 -18.24 9.45 -14.49
C ALA A 346 -19.75 9.17 -14.58
N GLU A 347 -20.16 7.90 -14.70
CA GLU A 347 -21.56 7.51 -14.83
C GLU A 347 -22.20 7.15 -13.47
N PHE A 348 -21.40 6.56 -12.55
CA PHE A 348 -21.93 5.96 -11.33
C PHE A 348 -21.36 6.55 -10.02
N GLY A 349 -20.35 7.42 -10.08
CA GLY A 349 -19.72 7.99 -8.89
C GLY A 349 -18.87 6.98 -8.11
N ILE A 350 -18.37 5.92 -8.76
CA ILE A 350 -17.61 4.84 -8.13
C ILE A 350 -16.12 4.99 -8.45
N GLY A 351 -15.30 5.17 -7.41
CA GLY A 351 -13.84 5.27 -7.52
C GLY A 351 -13.18 3.90 -7.38
N VAL A 352 -12.46 3.50 -8.42
CA VAL A 352 -11.62 2.28 -8.45
C VAL A 352 -10.24 2.63 -8.99
N ARG A 353 -9.30 1.71 -8.85
CA ARG A 353 -7.97 1.83 -9.48
C ARG A 353 -7.95 1.09 -10.81
N HIS A 354 -7.11 1.57 -11.75
CA HIS A 354 -6.82 0.86 -12.99
C HIS A 354 -5.33 0.92 -13.36
N GLY A 355 -4.89 0.06 -14.25
CA GLY A 355 -3.52 -0.02 -14.74
C GLY A 355 -2.76 -1.22 -14.18
N CYS A 356 -1.46 -1.03 -13.87
CA CYS A 356 -0.55 -2.11 -13.43
C CYS A 356 -0.32 -2.16 -11.90
N PHE A 357 -0.88 -1.23 -11.12
CA PHE A 357 -0.83 -1.19 -9.64
C PHE A 357 0.58 -1.23 -9.03
N CYS A 358 1.59 -0.74 -9.76
CA CYS A 358 2.99 -0.81 -9.38
C CYS A 358 3.49 -2.24 -9.10
N ALA A 359 2.98 -3.24 -9.84
CA ALA A 359 3.41 -4.63 -9.78
C ALA A 359 3.33 -5.28 -11.18
N HIS A 360 4.03 -4.65 -12.16
CA HIS A 360 4.02 -5.09 -13.55
C HIS A 360 4.39 -6.57 -13.74
N PRO A 361 5.46 -7.12 -13.11
CA PRO A 361 5.81 -8.53 -13.31
C PRO A 361 4.68 -9.48 -12.95
N TYR A 362 3.94 -9.17 -11.90
CA TYR A 362 2.81 -9.97 -11.46
C TYR A 362 1.60 -9.84 -12.39
N LEU A 363 1.23 -8.61 -12.74
CA LEU A 363 0.08 -8.39 -13.62
C LEU A 363 0.28 -9.02 -15.02
N ILE A 364 1.49 -8.96 -15.57
CA ILE A 364 1.85 -9.60 -16.83
C ILE A 364 1.55 -11.10 -16.78
N ARG A 365 1.89 -11.78 -15.67
CA ARG A 365 1.62 -13.21 -15.47
C ARG A 365 0.13 -13.51 -15.34
N LEU A 366 -0.59 -12.74 -14.56
CA LEU A 366 -2.04 -12.90 -14.37
C LEU A 366 -2.84 -12.68 -15.68
N LEU A 367 -2.35 -11.77 -16.52
CA LEU A 367 -2.95 -11.55 -17.85
C LEU A 367 -2.52 -12.59 -18.89
N GLY A 368 -1.47 -13.38 -18.62
CA GLY A 368 -0.93 -14.37 -19.54
C GLY A 368 -0.23 -13.74 -20.75
N LEU A 369 0.41 -12.56 -20.58
CA LEU A 369 1.07 -11.85 -21.67
C LEU A 369 2.38 -12.52 -22.03
N SER A 370 2.65 -12.59 -23.34
CA SER A 370 3.91 -13.11 -23.87
C SER A 370 5.07 -12.12 -23.74
N ALA A 371 6.30 -12.61 -23.90
CA ALA A 371 7.48 -11.75 -23.93
C ALA A 371 7.41 -10.73 -25.08
N ASP A 372 6.87 -11.10 -26.21
CA ASP A 372 6.72 -10.21 -27.38
C ASP A 372 5.72 -9.10 -27.10
N ASP A 373 4.61 -9.38 -26.41
CA ASP A 373 3.64 -8.37 -25.95
C ASP A 373 4.35 -7.34 -25.05
N VAL A 374 5.15 -7.81 -24.09
CA VAL A 374 5.88 -6.94 -23.17
C VAL A 374 6.87 -6.04 -23.92
N VAL A 375 7.61 -6.55 -24.89
CA VAL A 375 8.53 -5.76 -25.72
C VAL A 375 7.78 -4.71 -26.53
N GLN A 376 6.62 -5.06 -27.09
CA GLN A 376 5.77 -4.11 -27.82
C GLN A 376 5.29 -2.97 -26.92
N PHE A 377 4.80 -3.28 -25.70
CA PHE A 377 4.37 -2.27 -24.73
C PHE A 377 5.52 -1.36 -24.31
N GLN A 378 6.71 -1.92 -24.02
CA GLN A 378 7.89 -1.12 -23.69
C GLN A 378 8.26 -0.17 -24.82
N THR A 379 8.15 -0.61 -26.07
CA THR A 379 8.43 0.20 -27.25
C THR A 379 7.45 1.36 -27.36
N ASN A 380 6.14 1.11 -27.23
CA ASN A 380 5.12 2.13 -27.29
C ASN A 380 5.31 3.20 -26.20
N VAL A 381 5.59 2.78 -24.96
CA VAL A 381 5.86 3.69 -23.83
C VAL A 381 7.09 4.57 -24.08
N ARG A 382 8.17 4.01 -24.64
CA ARG A 382 9.38 4.80 -25.00
C ARG A 382 9.09 5.84 -26.05
N HIS A 383 8.09 5.62 -26.92
CA HIS A 383 7.60 6.60 -27.89
C HIS A 383 6.52 7.54 -27.33
N GLY A 384 6.21 7.46 -26.04
CA GLY A 384 5.24 8.34 -25.37
C GLY A 384 3.78 7.94 -25.56
N ASP A 385 3.50 6.76 -26.12
CA ASP A 385 2.13 6.23 -26.28
C ASP A 385 1.83 5.18 -25.22
N ARG A 386 0.87 5.49 -24.34
CA ARG A 386 0.41 4.60 -23.26
C ARG A 386 -0.97 4.00 -23.50
N ARG A 387 -1.60 4.25 -24.64
CA ARG A 387 -2.97 3.78 -24.93
C ARG A 387 -3.13 2.26 -24.90
N SER A 388 -2.08 1.54 -25.26
CA SER A 388 -2.04 0.06 -25.30
C SER A 388 -1.36 -0.58 -24.10
N MET A 389 -1.06 0.18 -23.02
CA MET A 389 -0.44 -0.40 -21.83
C MET A 389 -1.27 -1.55 -21.26
N PRO A 390 -0.62 -2.65 -20.82
CA PRO A 390 -1.35 -3.72 -20.14
C PRO A 390 -1.86 -3.22 -18.79
N GLY A 391 -3.08 -3.63 -18.46
CA GLY A 391 -3.70 -3.22 -17.21
C GLY A 391 -5.00 -3.96 -16.93
N ALA A 392 -5.50 -3.73 -15.75
CA ALA A 392 -6.77 -4.24 -15.29
C ALA A 392 -7.46 -3.19 -14.41
N VAL A 393 -8.68 -3.45 -13.98
CA VAL A 393 -9.39 -2.67 -12.95
C VAL A 393 -9.23 -3.36 -11.61
N ARG A 394 -8.99 -2.61 -10.54
CA ARG A 394 -8.94 -3.13 -9.18
C ARG A 394 -9.94 -2.39 -8.30
N ALA A 395 -10.82 -3.14 -7.68
CA ALA A 395 -11.64 -2.67 -6.57
C ALA A 395 -11.07 -3.18 -5.25
N SER A 396 -11.04 -2.33 -4.24
CA SER A 396 -10.53 -2.68 -2.91
C SER A 396 -11.31 -1.96 -1.82
N CYS A 397 -11.76 -2.74 -0.83
CA CYS A 397 -12.57 -2.25 0.28
C CYS A 397 -11.69 -1.99 1.51
N GLY A 398 -12.14 -1.06 2.36
CA GLY A 398 -11.59 -0.78 3.68
C GLY A 398 -12.63 -0.96 4.78
N ILE A 399 -12.30 -0.56 6.01
CA ILE A 399 -13.23 -0.65 7.17
C ILE A 399 -14.47 0.23 7.03
N ASN A 400 -14.48 1.20 6.10
CA ASN A 400 -15.63 2.04 5.77
C ASN A 400 -16.53 1.44 4.70
N SER A 401 -16.05 0.46 3.95
CA SER A 401 -16.82 -0.14 2.86
C SER A 401 -17.93 -1.05 3.38
N SER A 402 -19.03 -1.10 2.65
CA SER A 402 -20.19 -1.93 2.97
C SER A 402 -20.54 -2.86 1.81
N GLU A 403 -21.36 -3.88 2.08
CA GLU A 403 -21.93 -4.72 1.01
C GLU A 403 -22.81 -3.94 0.04
N LYS A 404 -23.37 -2.79 0.47
CA LYS A 404 -24.09 -1.89 -0.42
C LYS A 404 -23.17 -1.26 -1.46
N ASP A 405 -21.96 -0.86 -1.07
CA ASP A 405 -20.96 -0.29 -1.98
C ASP A 405 -20.51 -1.33 -2.99
N VAL A 406 -20.30 -2.57 -2.55
CA VAL A 406 -20.00 -3.69 -3.42
C VAL A 406 -21.15 -3.94 -4.42
N ARG A 407 -22.40 -3.96 -3.95
CA ARG A 407 -23.57 -4.11 -4.86
C ARG A 407 -23.63 -2.99 -5.89
N SER A 408 -23.40 -1.73 -5.49
CA SER A 408 -23.36 -0.60 -6.42
C SER A 408 -22.33 -0.79 -7.54
N LEU A 409 -21.14 -1.31 -7.19
CA LEU A 409 -20.12 -1.67 -8.18
C LEU A 409 -20.59 -2.77 -9.13
N LEU A 410 -21.17 -3.86 -8.59
CA LEU A 410 -21.61 -5.00 -9.37
C LEU A 410 -22.74 -4.62 -10.34
N ASP A 411 -23.68 -3.80 -9.89
CA ASP A 411 -24.79 -3.28 -10.71
C ASP A 411 -24.26 -2.39 -11.86
N ALA A 412 -23.31 -1.51 -11.56
CA ALA A 412 -22.67 -0.66 -12.57
C ALA A 412 -21.86 -1.48 -13.58
N LEU A 413 -21.09 -2.46 -13.12
CA LEU A 413 -20.32 -3.34 -14.01
C LEU A 413 -21.20 -4.23 -14.86
N THR A 414 -22.33 -4.70 -14.34
CA THR A 414 -23.33 -5.47 -15.13
C THR A 414 -23.84 -4.62 -16.28
N GLN A 415 -24.12 -3.33 -16.05
CA GLN A 415 -24.53 -2.41 -17.12
C GLN A 415 -23.40 -2.19 -18.14
N ILE A 416 -22.16 -1.95 -17.68
CA ILE A 416 -21.02 -1.74 -18.58
C ILE A 416 -20.72 -2.98 -19.41
N ALA A 417 -20.73 -4.17 -18.81
CA ALA A 417 -20.43 -5.46 -19.46
C ALA A 417 -21.53 -5.91 -20.44
N SER A 418 -22.80 -5.52 -20.20
CA SER A 418 -23.91 -5.85 -21.12
C SER A 418 -23.90 -5.05 -22.42
N GLY A 419 -22.96 -4.10 -22.58
CA GLY A 419 -22.64 -3.45 -23.83
C GLY A 419 -23.52 -2.28 -24.27
N PRO A 420 -24.36 -1.62 -23.41
CA PRO A 420 -25.03 -0.41 -23.87
C PRO A 420 -24.00 0.68 -24.19
N GLU A 421 -24.32 1.47 -25.23
CA GLU A 421 -23.50 2.64 -25.52
C GLU A 421 -23.44 3.56 -24.28
N PRO A 422 -22.24 4.10 -23.96
CA PRO A 422 -22.11 5.02 -22.84
C PRO A 422 -22.98 6.27 -23.11
N PRO A 423 -23.48 6.95 -22.04
CA PRO A 423 -24.34 8.11 -22.17
C PRO A 423 -23.65 9.32 -22.83
N CYS A 424 -22.32 9.29 -22.94
CA CYS A 424 -21.52 10.28 -23.68
C CYS A 424 -20.31 9.59 -24.31
N ALA A 425 -19.68 10.25 -25.30
CA ALA A 425 -18.43 9.81 -25.87
C ALA A 425 -17.28 9.94 -24.85
N TYR A 426 -16.29 9.08 -24.97
CA TYR A 426 -15.04 9.11 -24.19
C TYR A 426 -13.84 9.23 -25.09
N GLN A 427 -12.89 10.08 -24.72
CA GLN A 427 -11.62 10.26 -25.43
C GLN A 427 -10.47 9.69 -24.62
N GLN A 428 -9.55 8.97 -25.29
CA GLN A 428 -8.36 8.43 -24.67
C GLN A 428 -7.17 9.38 -24.83
N ASP A 429 -6.54 9.78 -23.74
CA ASP A 429 -5.30 10.55 -23.75
C ASP A 429 -4.12 9.63 -24.09
N PRO A 430 -3.34 9.91 -25.15
CA PRO A 430 -2.21 9.06 -25.51
C PRO A 430 -1.06 9.12 -24.51
N VAL A 431 -0.91 10.19 -23.74
CA VAL A 431 0.19 10.38 -22.78
C VAL A 431 -0.05 9.63 -21.48
N SER A 432 -1.26 9.68 -20.94
CA SER A 432 -1.62 8.94 -19.71
C SER A 432 -2.18 7.55 -20.00
N GLY A 433 -2.84 7.36 -21.14
CA GLY A 433 -3.63 6.17 -21.46
C GLY A 433 -5.04 6.16 -20.88
N ASP A 434 -5.39 7.20 -20.12
CA ASP A 434 -6.68 7.32 -19.44
C ASP A 434 -7.79 7.76 -20.38
N TYR A 435 -9.04 7.44 -20.03
CA TYR A 435 -10.22 7.90 -20.73
C TYR A 435 -10.92 9.00 -19.93
N PHE A 436 -11.42 10.00 -20.67
CA PHE A 436 -12.20 11.10 -20.11
C PHE A 436 -13.49 11.27 -20.93
N PRO A 437 -14.63 11.61 -20.29
CA PRO A 437 -15.82 12.03 -21.02
C PRO A 437 -15.51 13.19 -21.95
N ASP A 438 -16.07 13.17 -23.16
CA ASP A 438 -15.86 14.26 -24.13
C ASP A 438 -16.32 15.59 -23.51
N PRO A 439 -15.50 16.65 -23.57
CA PRO A 439 -15.88 17.99 -23.10
C PRO A 439 -17.20 18.51 -23.68
N ALA A 440 -17.56 18.08 -24.89
CA ALA A 440 -18.85 18.41 -25.52
C ALA A 440 -20.06 17.84 -24.75
N SER A 441 -19.86 16.84 -23.87
CA SER A 441 -20.92 16.32 -23.00
C SER A 441 -21.40 17.31 -21.92
N GLY A 442 -20.66 18.41 -21.72
CA GLY A 442 -20.94 19.38 -20.66
C GLY A 442 -20.48 18.90 -19.27
N TRP A 443 -19.93 17.69 -19.15
CA TRP A 443 -19.38 17.18 -17.91
C TRP A 443 -17.93 17.64 -17.77
N LEU A 444 -17.75 18.72 -17.02
CA LEU A 444 -16.42 19.21 -16.64
C LEU A 444 -16.29 19.05 -15.13
N VAL A 445 -15.53 18.07 -14.69
CA VAL A 445 -14.97 18.11 -13.34
C VAL A 445 -13.75 19.03 -13.38
N ASP A 446 -13.98 20.32 -13.15
CA ASP A 446 -12.87 21.23 -12.88
C ASP A 446 -12.32 20.93 -11.46
N VAL A 447 -11.48 19.91 -11.40
CA VAL A 447 -10.75 19.53 -10.16
C VAL A 447 -9.84 20.66 -9.65
N ARG A 448 -9.53 21.67 -10.48
CA ARG A 448 -8.66 22.80 -10.10
C ARG A 448 -9.42 23.94 -9.42
N SER A 449 -10.71 24.14 -9.76
CA SER A 449 -11.53 25.21 -9.19
C SER A 449 -12.09 24.89 -7.80
N ARG A 450 -12.06 23.62 -7.37
CA ARG A 450 -12.53 23.20 -6.03
C ARG A 450 -11.45 23.15 -4.95
N GLY A 451 -10.23 23.63 -5.22
CA GLY A 451 -9.26 24.00 -4.22
C GLY A 451 -9.81 25.16 -3.39
N GLY A 452 -10.44 24.82 -2.24
CA GLY A 452 -11.34 25.64 -1.45
C GLY A 452 -10.93 27.10 -1.33
N SER A 453 -11.86 27.98 -1.60
CA SER A 453 -11.93 29.23 -0.91
C SER A 453 -12.25 28.94 0.57
N CYS A 454 -11.21 28.79 1.40
CA CYS A 454 -11.34 29.05 2.82
C CYS A 454 -11.71 30.53 2.94
N SER A 455 -12.99 30.85 3.05
CA SER A 455 -13.41 32.13 3.57
C SER A 455 -12.94 32.18 5.03
N PRO A 456 -12.13 33.16 5.45
CA PRO A 456 -11.86 33.37 6.85
C PRO A 456 -13.15 33.82 7.52
N GLY A 457 -13.70 32.99 8.40
CA GLY A 457 -14.73 33.33 9.35
C GLY A 457 -14.10 33.63 10.70
#